data_b532afde9a5a9532afcaf62c398e3c42
#
_entry.id   b532afde9a5a9532afcaf62c398e3c42
#
_cell.length_a   1.000
_cell.length_b   1.000
_cell.length_c   1.000
_cell.angle_alpha   90.00
_cell.angle_beta   90.00
_cell.angle_gamma   90.00
#
_symmetry.space_group_name_H-M   'P 1'
#
loop_
_entity.id
_entity.type
_entity.pdbx_description
1 polymer ?
#
loop_
_entity_poly.entity_id
_entity_poly.type
_entity_poly.pdbx_seq_one_letter_code
_entity_poly.pdbx_strand_id
1 'polypeptide(L)'
;MLHDDALADVFLPLAAQCRAVVCCRVSPLQKALVVELVKRRSNDILLAIGDGANDVGMIQAAHVGIGISGLEGLQAARSADVSIAQFRFLRKLLLVHGNWSYARLSKSVLYSFYKTVTLYVTLFWFSLYNKFSGQTAYESWSQSFYNVVFTMMPTLVIGIFDQYVSAAMLERYPQLYRQAFFRSQDIASWMANAVYHSLLTFFLVTGVLYGGAVVAEGYATDMWIWGTTLYFVVLVTVLGKAALVSNLWTRYTLAAIPGSFLLTLVFFVFYGGIAPALGVSMELYVCHVADRSSPQLPHCAAPADHAAVLAPAPAGAGGEPAARLCVALLA
;
A
#
# COMPACT_ATOMS: atom_id res chain seq x y z
N MET A 1 -19.47 -40.99 -16.07
CA MET A 1 -18.50 -40.77 -15.03
C MET A 1 -18.31 -39.27 -14.72
N LEU A 2 -17.98 -38.41 -15.66
CA LEU A 2 -17.80 -36.96 -15.41
C LEU A 2 -19.13 -36.18 -15.22
N HIS A 3 -20.25 -36.74 -15.57
CA HIS A 3 -21.61 -36.19 -15.37
C HIS A 3 -22.43 -36.92 -14.32
N ASP A 4 -21.86 -37.95 -13.71
CA ASP A 4 -22.52 -38.77 -12.69
C ASP A 4 -21.85 -38.45 -11.33
N ASP A 5 -22.58 -37.74 -10.50
CA ASP A 5 -22.11 -37.28 -9.21
C ASP A 5 -21.74 -38.44 -8.26
N ALA A 6 -22.46 -39.54 -8.34
CA ALA A 6 -22.21 -40.71 -7.50
C ALA A 6 -20.87 -41.38 -7.84
N LEU A 7 -20.53 -41.45 -9.13
CA LEU A 7 -19.25 -42.00 -9.59
C LEU A 7 -18.10 -41.03 -9.28
N ALA A 8 -18.36 -39.72 -9.38
CA ALA A 8 -17.36 -38.70 -9.04
C ALA A 8 -16.99 -38.72 -7.55
N ASP A 9 -17.95 -38.97 -6.67
CA ASP A 9 -17.75 -39.09 -5.22
C ASP A 9 -16.90 -40.28 -4.81
N VAL A 10 -16.89 -41.35 -5.59
CA VAL A 10 -16.01 -42.50 -5.38
C VAL A 10 -14.65 -42.32 -6.02
N PHE A 11 -14.62 -41.76 -7.23
CA PHE A 11 -13.41 -41.58 -8.03
C PHE A 11 -12.42 -40.59 -7.39
N LEU A 12 -12.91 -39.45 -6.92
CA LEU A 12 -12.02 -38.38 -6.45
C LEU A 12 -11.21 -38.74 -5.21
N PRO A 13 -11.80 -39.35 -4.14
CA PRO A 13 -11.04 -39.80 -2.98
C PRO A 13 -10.01 -40.89 -3.33
N LEU A 14 -10.37 -41.77 -4.29
CA LEU A 14 -9.43 -42.80 -4.77
C LEU A 14 -8.28 -42.18 -5.54
N ALA A 15 -8.56 -41.25 -6.46
CA ALA A 15 -7.56 -40.52 -7.23
C ALA A 15 -6.62 -39.71 -6.34
N ALA A 16 -7.14 -39.07 -5.27
CA ALA A 16 -6.37 -38.29 -4.33
C ALA A 16 -5.38 -39.13 -3.50
N GLN A 17 -5.65 -40.42 -3.29
CA GLN A 17 -4.75 -41.34 -2.61
C GLN A 17 -3.64 -41.86 -3.53
N CYS A 18 -3.80 -41.73 -4.84
CA CYS A 18 -2.80 -42.21 -5.80
C CYS A 18 -1.65 -41.20 -5.93
N ARG A 19 -0.44 -41.72 -6.13
CA ARG A 19 0.74 -40.88 -6.45
C ARG A 19 0.63 -40.20 -7.79
N ALA A 20 -0.03 -40.81 -8.75
CA ALA A 20 -0.29 -40.30 -10.08
C ALA A 20 -1.51 -41.00 -10.66
N VAL A 21 -2.28 -40.25 -11.44
CA VAL A 21 -3.44 -40.76 -12.22
C VAL A 21 -3.12 -40.55 -13.69
N VAL A 22 -3.15 -41.61 -14.48
CA VAL A 22 -2.88 -41.58 -15.92
C VAL A 22 -4.21 -41.76 -16.67
N CYS A 23 -4.60 -40.72 -17.43
CA CYS A 23 -5.78 -40.74 -18.29
C CYS A 23 -5.35 -40.85 -19.74
N CYS A 24 -5.60 -42.00 -20.36
CA CYS A 24 -5.22 -42.25 -21.74
C CYS A 24 -6.40 -42.05 -22.72
N ARG A 25 -6.13 -41.63 -23.94
CA ARG A 25 -7.12 -41.46 -25.02
C ARG A 25 -8.31 -40.58 -24.67
N VAL A 26 -8.02 -39.47 -23.98
CA VAL A 26 -9.02 -38.50 -23.51
C VAL A 26 -9.21 -37.41 -24.55
N SER A 27 -10.47 -37.05 -24.83
CA SER A 27 -10.77 -35.90 -25.69
C SER A 27 -10.41 -34.58 -25.02
N PRO A 28 -10.22 -33.48 -25.77
CA PRO A 28 -9.94 -32.17 -25.22
C PRO A 28 -10.99 -31.72 -24.16
N LEU A 29 -12.26 -31.97 -24.43
CA LEU A 29 -13.34 -31.66 -23.50
C LEU A 29 -13.22 -32.48 -22.20
N GLN A 30 -12.89 -33.76 -22.30
CA GLN A 30 -12.74 -34.60 -21.11
C GLN A 30 -11.56 -34.15 -20.24
N LYS A 31 -10.46 -33.67 -20.84
CA LYS A 31 -9.34 -33.06 -20.07
C LYS A 31 -9.83 -31.88 -19.23
N ALA A 32 -10.60 -30.97 -19.83
CA ALA A 32 -11.16 -29.82 -19.14
C ALA A 32 -12.13 -30.24 -18.03
N LEU A 33 -13.01 -31.20 -18.30
CA LEU A 33 -14.00 -31.69 -17.32
C LEU A 33 -13.35 -32.36 -16.11
N VAL A 34 -12.23 -33.07 -16.27
CA VAL A 34 -11.48 -33.64 -15.14
C VAL A 34 -10.94 -32.53 -14.24
N VAL A 35 -10.34 -31.51 -14.83
CA VAL A 35 -9.84 -30.36 -14.06
C VAL A 35 -10.98 -29.63 -13.36
N GLU A 36 -12.11 -29.42 -14.05
CA GLU A 36 -13.30 -28.79 -13.47
C GLU A 36 -13.92 -29.61 -12.34
N LEU A 37 -13.97 -30.93 -12.49
CA LEU A 37 -14.43 -31.83 -11.42
C LEU A 37 -13.58 -31.69 -10.15
N VAL A 38 -12.26 -31.73 -10.30
CA VAL A 38 -11.34 -31.52 -9.16
C VAL A 38 -11.51 -30.12 -8.56
N LYS A 39 -11.64 -29.10 -9.41
CA LYS A 39 -11.83 -27.70 -8.97
C LYS A 39 -13.11 -27.49 -8.15
N ARG A 40 -14.21 -28.15 -8.53
CA ARG A 40 -15.49 -28.04 -7.82
C ARG A 40 -15.50 -28.78 -6.47
N ARG A 41 -14.72 -29.82 -6.34
CA ARG A 41 -14.75 -30.77 -5.20
C ARG A 41 -13.59 -30.61 -4.23
N SER A 42 -12.48 -29.98 -4.63
CA SER A 42 -11.34 -29.67 -3.76
C SER A 42 -11.19 -28.17 -3.57
N ASN A 43 -10.65 -27.80 -2.40
CA ASN A 43 -10.27 -26.40 -2.13
C ASN A 43 -8.81 -26.12 -2.54
N ASP A 44 -8.19 -27.03 -3.30
CA ASP A 44 -6.80 -26.91 -3.71
C ASP A 44 -6.65 -26.02 -4.95
N ILE A 45 -5.52 -25.35 -5.07
CA ILE A 45 -5.16 -24.57 -6.26
C ILE A 45 -4.63 -25.52 -7.32
N LEU A 46 -5.30 -25.56 -8.47
CA LEU A 46 -4.99 -26.44 -9.58
C LEU A 46 -4.09 -25.75 -10.60
N LEU A 47 -3.02 -26.43 -10.98
CA LEU A 47 -2.13 -26.05 -12.06
C LEU A 47 -2.35 -27.00 -13.25
N ALA A 48 -2.61 -26.44 -14.44
CA ALA A 48 -2.64 -27.20 -15.69
C ALA A 48 -1.47 -26.79 -16.59
N ILE A 49 -0.91 -27.77 -17.30
CA ILE A 49 0.20 -27.57 -18.22
C ILE A 49 -0.11 -28.27 -19.52
N GLY A 50 0.04 -27.56 -20.63
CA GLY A 50 -0.19 -28.11 -21.97
C GLY A 50 0.67 -27.44 -23.02
N ASP A 51 0.84 -28.10 -24.16
CA ASP A 51 1.68 -27.65 -25.29
C ASP A 51 0.91 -27.53 -26.61
N GLY A 52 -0.28 -28.11 -26.72
CA GLY A 52 -1.05 -28.16 -27.92
C GLY A 52 -2.43 -27.49 -27.85
N ALA A 53 -3.10 -27.40 -29.01
CA ALA A 53 -4.44 -26.89 -29.14
C ALA A 53 -5.48 -27.67 -28.29
N ASN A 54 -5.22 -28.98 -28.13
CA ASN A 54 -6.09 -29.87 -27.36
C ASN A 54 -6.08 -29.63 -25.86
N ASP A 55 -5.12 -28.82 -25.35
CA ASP A 55 -4.95 -28.53 -23.95
C ASP A 55 -5.52 -27.17 -23.55
N VAL A 56 -5.94 -26.35 -24.51
CA VAL A 56 -6.48 -25.01 -24.26
C VAL A 56 -7.64 -25.04 -23.27
N GLY A 57 -8.61 -25.94 -23.45
CA GLY A 57 -9.76 -26.06 -22.53
C GLY A 57 -9.34 -26.46 -21.12
N MET A 58 -8.37 -27.35 -20.98
CA MET A 58 -7.82 -27.77 -19.69
C MET A 58 -7.06 -26.62 -19.00
N ILE A 59 -6.24 -25.89 -19.74
CA ILE A 59 -5.48 -24.74 -19.26
C ILE A 59 -6.42 -23.65 -18.72
N GLN A 60 -7.49 -23.35 -19.46
CA GLN A 60 -8.48 -22.35 -19.08
C GLN A 60 -9.38 -22.79 -17.89
N ALA A 61 -9.62 -24.09 -17.72
CA ALA A 61 -10.40 -24.60 -16.61
C ALA A 61 -9.64 -24.56 -15.28
N ALA A 62 -8.32 -24.59 -15.29
CA ALA A 62 -7.48 -24.57 -14.10
C ALA A 62 -7.48 -23.22 -13.39
N HIS A 63 -6.89 -23.15 -12.19
CA HIS A 63 -6.65 -21.88 -11.49
C HIS A 63 -5.42 -21.16 -12.05
N VAL A 64 -4.40 -21.91 -12.47
CA VAL A 64 -3.20 -21.41 -13.12
C VAL A 64 -2.92 -22.30 -14.33
N GLY A 65 -2.86 -21.70 -15.51
CA GLY A 65 -2.57 -22.37 -16.74
C GLY A 65 -1.17 -22.07 -17.25
N ILE A 66 -0.39 -23.10 -17.59
CA ILE A 66 0.93 -22.95 -18.17
C ILE A 66 0.96 -23.56 -19.57
N GLY A 67 1.28 -22.71 -20.54
CA GLY A 67 1.46 -23.11 -21.93
C GLY A 67 2.93 -23.32 -22.27
N ILE A 68 3.24 -24.43 -22.91
CA ILE A 68 4.59 -24.68 -23.46
C ILE A 68 4.58 -24.23 -24.93
N SER A 69 5.54 -23.40 -25.31
CA SER A 69 5.74 -23.02 -26.71
C SER A 69 6.36 -24.20 -27.48
N GLY A 70 5.48 -25.11 -27.94
CA GLY A 70 5.88 -26.31 -28.63
C GLY A 70 5.94 -26.14 -30.15
N LEU A 71 6.33 -27.23 -30.83
CA LEU A 71 6.35 -27.32 -32.30
C LEU A 71 4.93 -27.42 -32.91
N GLU A 72 3.94 -27.83 -32.10
CA GLU A 72 2.54 -28.02 -32.54
C GLU A 72 1.71 -26.72 -32.58
N GLY A 73 2.32 -25.59 -32.25
CA GLY A 73 1.67 -24.27 -32.31
C GLY A 73 1.76 -23.44 -31.03
N LEU A 74 1.30 -22.18 -31.12
CA LEU A 74 1.33 -21.24 -30.03
C LEU A 74 -0.01 -21.14 -29.29
N GLN A 75 -0.97 -22.03 -29.58
CA GLN A 75 -2.34 -21.90 -29.04
C GLN A 75 -2.41 -22.09 -27.55
N ALA A 76 -1.76 -23.12 -26.98
CA ALA A 76 -1.64 -23.32 -25.56
C ALA A 76 -0.92 -22.15 -24.87
N ALA A 77 0.20 -21.69 -25.45
CA ALA A 77 0.97 -20.58 -24.93
C ALA A 77 0.21 -19.23 -24.92
N ARG A 78 -0.68 -19.00 -25.89
CA ARG A 78 -1.50 -17.79 -25.98
C ARG A 78 -2.73 -17.81 -25.04
N SER A 79 -3.18 -19.00 -24.67
CA SER A 79 -4.37 -19.20 -23.83
C SER A 79 -4.01 -19.38 -22.35
N ALA A 80 -2.73 -19.48 -22.03
CA ALA A 80 -2.21 -19.72 -20.70
C ALA A 80 -1.89 -18.40 -19.95
N ASP A 81 -1.91 -18.45 -18.64
CA ASP A 81 -1.49 -17.33 -17.78
C ASP A 81 0.01 -17.08 -17.87
N VAL A 82 0.79 -18.15 -18.02
CA VAL A 82 2.24 -18.10 -18.16
C VAL A 82 2.67 -19.02 -19.30
N SER A 83 3.56 -18.55 -20.18
CA SER A 83 4.15 -19.39 -21.20
C SER A 83 5.64 -19.63 -20.95
N ILE A 84 6.08 -20.87 -21.18
CA ILE A 84 7.47 -21.30 -21.07
C ILE A 84 7.93 -22.00 -22.34
N ALA A 85 9.21 -21.84 -22.67
CA ALA A 85 9.75 -22.47 -23.89
C ALA A 85 9.96 -23.99 -23.76
N GLN A 86 10.24 -24.48 -22.55
CA GLN A 86 10.50 -25.89 -22.29
C GLN A 86 9.98 -26.31 -20.94
N PHE A 87 9.50 -27.54 -20.82
CA PHE A 87 8.98 -28.09 -19.57
C PHE A 87 9.98 -28.01 -18.39
N ARG A 88 11.28 -28.16 -18.66
CA ARG A 88 12.32 -28.06 -17.61
C ARG A 88 12.32 -26.73 -16.86
N PHE A 89 11.84 -25.65 -17.50
CA PHE A 89 11.78 -24.32 -16.88
C PHE A 89 10.67 -24.19 -15.85
N LEU A 90 9.73 -25.16 -15.82
CA LEU A 90 8.68 -25.21 -14.82
C LEU A 90 9.24 -25.21 -13.39
N ARG A 91 10.30 -25.98 -13.14
CA ARG A 91 10.96 -26.02 -11.83
C ARG A 91 11.40 -24.62 -11.38
N LYS A 92 12.04 -23.87 -12.28
CA LYS A 92 12.51 -22.52 -12.00
C LYS A 92 11.35 -21.54 -11.86
N LEU A 93 10.32 -21.68 -12.69
CA LEU A 93 9.12 -20.87 -12.64
C LEU A 93 8.44 -21.00 -11.28
N LEU A 94 8.19 -22.21 -10.80
CA LEU A 94 7.49 -22.43 -9.54
C LEU A 94 8.37 -22.11 -8.32
N LEU A 95 9.54 -22.74 -8.22
CA LEU A 95 10.37 -22.66 -7.01
C LEU A 95 11.02 -21.29 -6.82
N VAL A 96 11.41 -20.62 -7.90
CA VAL A 96 12.11 -19.34 -7.82
C VAL A 96 11.17 -18.17 -8.09
N HIS A 97 10.63 -18.08 -9.30
CA HIS A 97 9.84 -16.91 -9.70
C HIS A 97 8.50 -16.83 -8.95
N GLY A 98 7.80 -17.95 -8.79
CA GLY A 98 6.54 -18.00 -8.04
C GLY A 98 6.75 -17.66 -6.57
N ASN A 99 7.78 -18.21 -5.96
CA ASN A 99 8.12 -17.94 -4.56
C ASN A 99 8.50 -16.45 -4.35
N TRP A 100 9.38 -15.91 -5.19
CA TRP A 100 9.74 -14.50 -5.12
C TRP A 100 8.54 -13.58 -5.34
N SER A 101 7.69 -13.89 -6.32
CA SER A 101 6.49 -13.11 -6.62
C SER A 101 5.55 -13.07 -5.41
N TYR A 102 5.30 -14.22 -4.78
CA TYR A 102 4.46 -14.30 -3.59
C TYR A 102 5.06 -13.52 -2.41
N ALA A 103 6.36 -13.69 -2.15
CA ALA A 103 7.05 -12.99 -1.05
C ALA A 103 7.03 -11.46 -1.27
N ARG A 104 7.32 -11.00 -2.49
CA ARG A 104 7.30 -9.57 -2.86
C ARG A 104 5.91 -8.96 -2.73
N LEU A 105 4.91 -9.63 -3.29
CA LEU A 105 3.53 -9.17 -3.24
C LEU A 105 3.04 -9.08 -1.80
N SER A 106 3.24 -10.12 -1.00
CA SER A 106 2.87 -10.14 0.42
C SER A 106 3.51 -8.98 1.18
N LYS A 107 4.81 -8.77 0.99
CA LYS A 107 5.55 -7.68 1.62
C LYS A 107 5.06 -6.30 1.17
N SER A 108 4.83 -6.11 -0.14
CA SER A 108 4.35 -4.85 -0.71
C SER A 108 2.94 -4.51 -0.20
N VAL A 109 2.06 -5.51 -0.09
CA VAL A 109 0.71 -5.34 0.46
C VAL A 109 0.77 -4.96 1.94
N LEU A 110 1.53 -5.70 2.76
CA LEU A 110 1.68 -5.40 4.18
C LEU A 110 2.28 -4.01 4.42
N TYR A 111 3.28 -3.62 3.63
CA TYR A 111 3.86 -2.28 3.69
C TYR A 111 2.86 -1.20 3.27
N SER A 112 2.01 -1.46 2.27
CA SER A 112 0.97 -0.52 1.84
C SER A 112 -0.07 -0.28 2.93
N PHE A 113 -0.50 -1.32 3.63
CA PHE A 113 -1.37 -1.17 4.79
C PHE A 113 -0.66 -0.43 5.93
N TYR A 114 0.57 -0.82 6.25
CA TYR A 114 1.35 -0.19 7.31
C TYR A 114 1.48 1.34 7.10
N LYS A 115 1.91 1.79 5.91
CA LYS A 115 2.11 3.22 5.63
C LYS A 115 0.81 4.02 5.75
N THR A 116 -0.29 3.44 5.27
CA THR A 116 -1.62 4.07 5.29
C THR A 116 -2.17 4.14 6.72
N VAL A 117 -2.11 3.03 7.46
CA VAL A 117 -2.55 2.99 8.86
C VAL A 117 -1.73 3.95 9.73
N THR A 118 -0.40 4.00 9.55
CA THR A 118 0.46 4.93 10.31
C THR A 118 0.02 6.38 10.10
N LEU A 119 -0.27 6.80 8.86
CA LEU A 119 -0.72 8.16 8.57
C LEU A 119 -2.09 8.47 9.23
N TYR A 120 -3.08 7.61 8.99
CA TYR A 120 -4.46 7.89 9.45
C TYR A 120 -4.64 7.72 10.96
N VAL A 121 -3.92 6.80 11.60
CA VAL A 121 -3.96 6.67 13.06
C VAL A 121 -3.27 7.86 13.72
N THR A 122 -2.28 8.49 13.10
CA THR A 122 -1.72 9.76 13.60
C THR A 122 -2.77 10.87 13.59
N LEU A 123 -3.59 10.96 12.53
CA LEU A 123 -4.74 11.89 12.50
C LEU A 123 -5.81 11.55 13.55
N PHE A 124 -6.01 10.26 13.84
CA PHE A 124 -6.93 9.86 14.90
C PHE A 124 -6.45 10.36 16.28
N TRP A 125 -5.17 10.24 16.61
CA TRP A 125 -4.62 10.83 17.85
C TRP A 125 -4.82 12.34 17.90
N PHE A 126 -4.60 13.03 16.79
CA PHE A 126 -4.88 14.48 16.71
C PHE A 126 -6.35 14.80 16.96
N SER A 127 -7.28 14.02 16.39
CA SER A 127 -8.71 14.24 16.58
C SER A 127 -9.13 14.14 18.05
N LEU A 128 -8.50 13.25 18.84
CA LEU A 128 -8.73 13.17 20.28
C LEU A 128 -8.26 14.45 21.01
N TYR A 129 -7.11 15.00 20.62
CA TYR A 129 -6.61 16.26 21.17
C TYR A 129 -7.48 17.45 20.79
N ASN A 130 -7.95 17.48 19.54
CA ASN A 130 -8.77 18.55 18.98
C ASN A 130 -10.27 18.41 19.32
N LYS A 131 -10.64 17.47 20.20
CA LYS A 131 -12.02 17.20 20.62
C LYS A 131 -12.99 17.04 19.44
N PHE A 132 -12.54 16.41 18.36
CA PHE A 132 -13.31 16.15 17.14
C PHE A 132 -13.87 17.43 16.47
N SER A 133 -13.12 18.51 16.46
CA SER A 133 -13.53 19.79 15.85
C SER A 133 -13.68 19.76 14.33
N GLY A 134 -13.30 18.66 13.68
CA GLY A 134 -13.30 18.51 12.20
C GLY A 134 -12.08 19.09 11.51
N GLN A 135 -11.18 19.75 12.23
CA GLN A 135 -9.94 20.28 11.67
C GLN A 135 -8.92 19.17 11.43
N THR A 136 -8.21 19.23 10.30
CA THR A 136 -7.15 18.27 9.94
C THR A 136 -5.78 18.81 10.34
N ALA A 137 -4.89 17.91 10.77
CA ALA A 137 -3.51 18.26 11.11
C ALA A 137 -2.63 18.41 9.86
N TYR A 138 -3.01 17.78 8.77
CA TYR A 138 -2.26 17.77 7.51
C TYR A 138 -2.97 18.62 6.47
N GLU A 139 -2.20 19.23 5.62
CA GLU A 139 -2.70 19.94 4.45
C GLU A 139 -3.32 18.94 3.46
N SER A 140 -4.44 19.29 2.84
CA SER A 140 -5.28 18.40 2.03
C SER A 140 -4.58 17.81 0.82
N TRP A 141 -3.76 18.60 0.11
CA TRP A 141 -2.99 18.13 -1.06
C TRP A 141 -1.87 17.18 -0.65
N SER A 142 -1.18 17.49 0.44
CA SER A 142 -0.11 16.63 0.98
C SER A 142 -0.65 15.26 1.39
N GLN A 143 -1.83 15.22 2.01
CA GLN A 143 -2.50 13.99 2.38
C GLN A 143 -2.93 13.18 1.14
N SER A 144 -3.47 13.85 0.11
CA SER A 144 -3.89 13.20 -1.14
C SER A 144 -2.70 12.61 -1.91
N PHE A 145 -1.60 13.34 -1.98
CA PHE A 145 -0.39 12.90 -2.70
C PHE A 145 0.46 11.89 -1.93
N TYR A 146 0.22 11.71 -0.64
CA TYR A 146 1.00 10.79 0.18
C TYR A 146 1.10 9.38 -0.40
N ASN A 147 -0.03 8.78 -0.74
CA ASN A 147 -0.09 7.41 -1.24
C ASN A 147 0.31 7.28 -2.71
N VAL A 148 -0.03 8.28 -3.54
CA VAL A 148 0.08 8.21 -5.00
C VAL A 148 1.43 8.73 -5.49
N VAL A 149 2.00 9.74 -4.84
CA VAL A 149 3.22 10.40 -5.28
C VAL A 149 4.39 10.11 -4.36
N PHE A 150 4.25 10.42 -3.07
CA PHE A 150 5.40 10.44 -2.15
C PHE A 150 5.85 9.07 -1.66
N THR A 151 4.95 8.10 -1.55
CA THR A 151 5.27 6.76 -1.02
C THR A 151 5.03 5.62 -2.00
N MET A 152 4.67 5.93 -3.25
CA MET A 152 4.40 4.92 -4.28
C MET A 152 5.70 4.23 -4.73
N MET A 153 6.74 5.01 -5.02
CA MET A 153 8.00 4.49 -5.58
C MET A 153 8.68 3.43 -4.70
N PRO A 154 8.87 3.62 -3.39
CA PRO A 154 9.40 2.58 -2.51
C PRO A 154 8.55 1.31 -2.51
N THR A 155 7.22 1.45 -2.51
CA THR A 155 6.29 0.32 -2.55
C THR A 155 6.43 -0.51 -3.81
N LEU A 156 6.52 0.15 -4.98
CA LEU A 156 6.72 -0.51 -6.28
C LEU A 156 8.07 -1.20 -6.36
N VAL A 157 9.12 -0.54 -5.90
CA VAL A 157 10.49 -1.10 -5.95
C VAL A 157 10.60 -2.36 -5.08
N ILE A 158 9.99 -2.36 -3.88
CA ILE A 158 9.90 -3.56 -3.04
C ILE A 158 9.13 -4.67 -3.77
N GLY A 159 7.98 -4.34 -4.38
CA GLY A 159 7.15 -5.31 -5.08
C GLY A 159 7.78 -5.91 -6.34
N ILE A 160 8.72 -5.21 -6.98
CA ILE A 160 9.32 -5.64 -8.25
C ILE A 160 10.70 -6.29 -8.06
N PHE A 161 11.56 -5.69 -7.25
CA PHE A 161 12.99 -6.04 -7.24
C PHE A 161 13.45 -6.81 -6.00
N ASP A 162 12.68 -6.80 -4.89
CA ASP A 162 13.15 -7.39 -3.64
C ASP A 162 13.34 -8.92 -3.77
N GLN A 163 14.41 -9.44 -3.15
CA GLN A 163 14.74 -10.86 -3.12
C GLN A 163 15.25 -11.20 -1.73
N TYR A 164 14.58 -12.12 -1.05
CA TYR A 164 14.95 -12.54 0.31
C TYR A 164 15.95 -13.70 0.32
N VAL A 165 15.97 -14.51 -0.74
CA VAL A 165 16.89 -15.66 -0.91
C VAL A 165 17.32 -15.75 -2.37
N SER A 166 18.54 -16.20 -2.63
CA SER A 166 19.06 -16.38 -3.98
C SER A 166 18.38 -17.54 -4.73
N ALA A 167 18.31 -17.44 -6.06
CA ALA A 167 17.70 -18.45 -6.93
C ALA A 167 18.30 -19.84 -6.73
N ALA A 168 19.63 -19.94 -6.59
CA ALA A 168 20.33 -21.20 -6.41
C ALA A 168 19.92 -21.92 -5.10
N MET A 169 19.66 -21.17 -4.04
CA MET A 169 19.21 -21.74 -2.77
C MET A 169 17.76 -22.23 -2.85
N LEU A 170 16.88 -21.51 -3.53
CA LEU A 170 15.48 -21.94 -3.72
C LEU A 170 15.38 -23.21 -4.59
N GLU A 171 16.22 -23.32 -5.61
CA GLU A 171 16.29 -24.54 -6.42
C GLU A 171 16.87 -25.75 -5.66
N ARG A 172 17.84 -25.49 -4.76
CA ARG A 172 18.49 -26.54 -3.95
C ARG A 172 17.62 -27.05 -2.82
N TYR A 173 16.82 -26.15 -2.22
CA TYR A 173 15.98 -26.45 -1.05
C TYR A 173 14.50 -26.20 -1.35
N PRO A 174 13.80 -27.11 -2.05
CA PRO A 174 12.37 -26.95 -2.38
C PRO A 174 11.45 -26.80 -1.16
N GLN A 175 11.93 -27.24 0.02
CA GLN A 175 11.20 -27.13 1.28
C GLN A 175 10.86 -25.67 1.65
N LEU A 176 11.66 -24.70 1.20
CA LEU A 176 11.42 -23.27 1.40
C LEU A 176 10.14 -22.79 0.70
N TYR A 177 9.67 -23.50 -0.31
CA TYR A 177 8.41 -23.18 -1.00
C TYR A 177 7.18 -23.26 -0.09
N ARG A 178 7.22 -24.05 0.98
CA ARG A 178 6.13 -24.18 1.95
C ARG A 178 6.01 -22.99 2.92
N GLN A 179 6.93 -22.03 2.85
CA GLN A 179 6.91 -20.87 3.73
C GLN A 179 5.76 -19.95 3.33
N ALA A 180 4.86 -19.69 4.27
CA ALA A 180 3.80 -18.72 4.07
C ALA A 180 4.28 -17.33 4.49
N PHE A 181 4.11 -16.33 3.60
CA PHE A 181 4.50 -14.93 3.81
C PHE A 181 3.32 -14.02 4.17
N PHE A 182 2.09 -14.55 4.14
CA PHE A 182 0.88 -13.78 4.41
C PHE A 182 0.02 -14.54 5.43
N ARG A 183 0.45 -14.53 6.68
CA ARG A 183 -0.27 -15.14 7.80
C ARG A 183 -1.01 -14.06 8.59
N SER A 184 -2.09 -14.42 9.26
CA SER A 184 -2.83 -13.50 10.14
C SER A 184 -1.94 -12.89 11.24
N GLN A 185 -0.98 -13.64 11.74
CA GLN A 185 0.00 -13.16 12.73
C GLN A 185 0.91 -12.07 12.15
N ASP A 186 1.36 -12.24 10.90
CA ASP A 186 2.20 -11.25 10.21
C ASP A 186 1.41 -9.96 9.98
N ILE A 187 0.15 -10.06 9.52
CA ILE A 187 -0.76 -8.92 9.36
C ILE A 187 -0.94 -8.19 10.69
N ALA A 188 -1.27 -8.91 11.76
CA ALA A 188 -1.47 -8.33 13.08
C ALA A 188 -0.20 -7.63 13.60
N SER A 189 0.97 -8.24 13.39
CA SER A 189 2.27 -7.65 13.76
C SER A 189 2.56 -6.36 13.00
N TRP A 190 2.29 -6.32 11.69
CA TRP A 190 2.46 -5.12 10.89
C TRP A 190 1.50 -4.00 11.29
N MET A 191 0.24 -4.34 11.60
CA MET A 191 -0.75 -3.36 12.07
C MET A 191 -0.42 -2.83 13.45
N ALA A 192 -0.03 -3.69 14.39
CA ALA A 192 0.43 -3.28 15.71
C ALA A 192 1.65 -2.36 15.63
N ASN A 193 2.60 -2.65 14.73
CA ASN A 193 3.76 -1.81 14.48
C ASN A 193 3.37 -0.45 13.87
N ALA A 194 2.35 -0.40 12.99
CA ALA A 194 1.84 0.87 12.44
C ALA A 194 1.22 1.75 13.54
N VAL A 195 0.41 1.17 14.41
CA VAL A 195 -0.19 1.87 15.56
C VAL A 195 0.89 2.35 16.53
N TYR A 196 1.88 1.51 16.83
CA TYR A 196 3.01 1.87 17.70
C TYR A 196 3.81 3.05 17.13
N HIS A 197 4.18 3.01 15.84
CA HIS A 197 4.91 4.11 15.22
C HIS A 197 4.09 5.39 15.13
N SER A 198 2.78 5.29 14.85
CA SER A 198 1.90 6.47 14.83
C SER A 198 1.80 7.14 16.21
N LEU A 199 1.68 6.34 17.27
CA LEU A 199 1.64 6.82 18.63
C LEU A 199 2.97 7.50 19.01
N LEU A 200 4.07 6.82 18.74
CA LEU A 200 5.41 7.34 19.08
C LEU A 200 5.71 8.64 18.32
N THR A 201 5.44 8.70 17.01
CA THR A 201 5.67 9.92 16.22
C THR A 201 4.79 11.07 16.67
N PHE A 202 3.50 10.81 16.95
CA PHE A 202 2.57 11.83 17.41
C PHE A 202 3.00 12.42 18.76
N PHE A 203 3.23 11.58 19.77
CA PHE A 203 3.57 12.08 21.11
C PHE A 203 4.97 12.68 21.18
N LEU A 204 5.92 12.19 20.39
CA LEU A 204 7.26 12.77 20.32
C LEU A 204 7.22 14.18 19.73
N VAL A 205 6.57 14.36 18.59
CA VAL A 205 6.46 15.70 17.95
C VAL A 205 5.65 16.64 18.83
N THR A 206 4.54 16.18 19.40
CA THR A 206 3.74 16.98 20.31
C THR A 206 4.52 17.36 21.57
N GLY A 207 5.27 16.43 22.18
CA GLY A 207 6.06 16.69 23.38
C GLY A 207 7.20 17.68 23.14
N VAL A 208 7.81 17.66 21.95
CA VAL A 208 8.89 18.60 21.59
C VAL A 208 8.35 20.00 21.29
N LEU A 209 7.21 20.08 20.58
CA LEU A 209 6.64 21.34 20.13
C LEU A 209 5.55 21.90 21.05
N TYR A 210 5.06 21.09 22.02
CA TYR A 210 4.07 21.52 23.01
C TYR A 210 4.73 22.41 24.05
N GLY A 211 4.23 23.57 24.23
CA GLY A 211 4.78 24.56 25.18
C GLY A 211 5.34 25.80 24.48
N GLY A 212 5.05 25.94 23.20
CA GLY A 212 5.44 27.12 22.45
C GLY A 212 6.96 27.20 22.29
N ALA A 213 7.56 26.12 21.74
CA ALA A 213 8.94 26.19 21.31
C ALA A 213 9.09 27.44 20.45
N VAL A 214 9.80 28.43 20.97
CA VAL A 214 10.05 29.69 20.28
C VAL A 214 11.00 29.36 19.15
N VAL A 215 10.49 29.39 17.92
CA VAL A 215 11.33 29.36 16.73
C VAL A 215 12.18 30.63 16.72
N ALA A 216 13.37 30.58 16.11
CA ALA A 216 14.23 31.75 15.98
C ALA A 216 13.41 32.99 15.62
N GLU A 217 13.61 34.10 16.36
CA GLU A 217 12.91 35.37 16.22
C GLU A 217 11.63 35.57 17.05
N GLY A 218 11.29 34.65 17.99
CA GLY A 218 10.22 34.88 18.99
C GLY A 218 8.81 34.48 18.53
N TYR A 219 8.67 33.83 17.38
CA TYR A 219 7.38 33.33 16.91
C TYR A 219 7.00 32.02 17.61
N ALA A 220 5.75 31.92 18.08
CA ALA A 220 5.19 30.68 18.63
C ALA A 220 4.95 29.67 17.51
N THR A 221 5.14 28.37 17.80
CA THR A 221 4.82 27.30 16.86
C THR A 221 3.32 27.31 16.56
N ASP A 222 2.99 27.56 15.29
CA ASP A 222 1.63 27.48 14.79
C ASP A 222 1.24 26.02 14.51
N MET A 223 -0.06 25.75 14.47
CA MET A 223 -0.63 24.43 14.18
C MET A 223 -0.11 23.85 12.83
N TRP A 224 0.09 24.70 11.85
CA TRP A 224 0.60 24.29 10.53
C TRP A 224 2.08 23.85 10.56
N ILE A 225 2.91 24.53 11.35
CA ILE A 225 4.32 24.13 11.57
C ILE A 225 4.34 22.77 12.27
N TRP A 226 3.53 22.60 13.30
CA TRP A 226 3.40 21.35 14.01
C TRP A 226 2.89 20.23 13.09
N GLY A 227 1.83 20.44 12.32
CA GLY A 227 1.25 19.48 11.39
C GLY A 227 2.22 19.09 10.28
N THR A 228 2.92 20.06 9.69
CA THR A 228 3.94 19.81 8.66
C THR A 228 5.12 19.01 9.22
N THR A 229 5.60 19.36 10.41
CA THR A 229 6.67 18.61 11.09
C THR A 229 6.24 17.17 11.36
N LEU A 230 5.03 16.99 11.88
CA LEU A 230 4.46 15.66 12.12
C LEU A 230 4.37 14.84 10.83
N TYR A 231 3.92 15.46 9.73
CA TYR A 231 3.87 14.82 8.42
C TYR A 231 5.24 14.34 7.95
N PHE A 232 6.28 15.19 8.05
CA PHE A 232 7.64 14.80 7.67
C PHE A 232 8.20 13.68 8.55
N VAL A 233 7.95 13.70 9.85
CA VAL A 233 8.38 12.64 10.77
C VAL A 233 7.70 11.31 10.43
N VAL A 234 6.40 11.33 10.14
CA VAL A 234 5.66 10.14 9.67
C VAL A 234 6.23 9.63 8.36
N LEU A 235 6.48 10.53 7.39
CA LEU A 235 7.07 10.17 6.10
C LEU A 235 8.44 9.51 6.25
N VAL A 236 9.33 10.12 7.04
CA VAL A 236 10.68 9.57 7.31
C VAL A 236 10.58 8.20 8.00
N THR A 237 9.66 8.03 8.95
CA THR A 237 9.44 6.76 9.63
C THR A 237 8.98 5.68 8.65
N VAL A 238 8.08 6.01 7.75
CA VAL A 238 7.56 5.08 6.74
C VAL A 238 8.63 4.73 5.70
N LEU A 239 9.39 5.71 5.22
CA LEU A 239 10.51 5.48 4.29
C LEU A 239 11.65 4.68 4.97
N GLY A 240 11.95 4.97 6.23
CA GLY A 240 12.88 4.19 7.04
C GLY A 240 12.44 2.74 7.19
N LYS A 241 11.14 2.49 7.41
CA LYS A 241 10.59 1.13 7.42
C LYS A 241 10.74 0.44 6.07
N ALA A 242 10.54 1.14 4.94
CA ALA A 242 10.79 0.59 3.61
C ALA A 242 12.25 0.15 3.45
N ALA A 243 13.18 0.98 3.91
CA ALA A 243 14.61 0.68 3.87
C ALA A 243 14.94 -0.58 4.70
N LEU A 244 14.41 -0.68 5.92
CA LEU A 244 14.64 -1.83 6.81
C LEU A 244 14.02 -3.13 6.31
N VAL A 245 12.91 -3.05 5.57
CA VAL A 245 12.19 -4.22 5.06
C VAL A 245 12.78 -4.71 3.73
N SER A 246 13.47 -3.86 2.98
CA SER A 246 14.13 -4.21 1.72
C SER A 246 15.34 -5.11 1.97
N ASN A 247 15.30 -6.33 1.44
CA ASN A 247 16.40 -7.29 1.56
C ASN A 247 17.47 -7.08 0.50
N LEU A 248 17.06 -6.71 -0.73
CA LEU A 248 17.98 -6.49 -1.84
C LEU A 248 18.09 -5.00 -2.17
N TRP A 249 19.27 -4.43 -1.89
CA TRP A 249 19.59 -3.05 -2.21
C TRP A 249 20.06 -2.94 -3.67
N THR A 250 19.14 -2.63 -4.56
CA THR A 250 19.43 -2.30 -5.94
C THR A 250 19.63 -0.79 -6.10
N ARG A 251 20.22 -0.34 -7.23
CA ARG A 251 20.26 1.08 -7.58
C ARG A 251 18.89 1.73 -7.58
N TYR A 252 17.84 0.97 -7.92
CA TYR A 252 16.45 1.45 -7.91
C TYR A 252 15.94 1.65 -6.49
N THR A 253 16.23 0.74 -5.56
CA THR A 253 15.87 0.87 -4.14
C THR A 253 16.60 2.05 -3.51
N LEU A 254 17.90 2.19 -3.81
CA LEU A 254 18.73 3.28 -3.32
C LEU A 254 18.29 4.65 -3.84
N ALA A 255 17.73 4.72 -5.05
CA ALA A 255 17.19 5.95 -5.62
C ALA A 255 15.75 6.24 -5.17
N ALA A 256 14.90 5.21 -5.03
CA ALA A 256 13.48 5.38 -4.74
C ALA A 256 13.21 5.93 -3.34
N ILE A 257 13.94 5.46 -2.32
CA ILE A 257 13.71 5.87 -0.94
C ILE A 257 14.10 7.34 -0.71
N PRO A 258 15.34 7.79 -0.97
CA PRO A 258 15.69 9.20 -0.82
C PRO A 258 15.04 10.07 -1.90
N GLY A 259 14.77 9.53 -3.09
CA GLY A 259 14.05 10.23 -4.15
C GLY A 259 12.62 10.59 -3.75
N SER A 260 11.91 9.71 -3.05
CA SER A 260 10.57 9.99 -2.50
C SER A 260 10.61 11.09 -1.44
N PHE A 261 11.62 11.08 -0.58
CA PHE A 261 11.82 12.15 0.40
C PHE A 261 12.12 13.49 -0.27
N LEU A 262 13.06 13.50 -1.22
CA LEU A 262 13.43 14.69 -1.98
C LEU A 262 12.24 15.25 -2.77
N LEU A 263 11.46 14.37 -3.41
CA LEU A 263 10.26 14.77 -4.14
C LEU A 263 9.25 15.47 -3.24
N THR A 264 9.03 14.95 -2.03
CA THR A 264 8.15 15.57 -1.04
C THR A 264 8.70 16.94 -0.63
N LEU A 265 10.00 17.04 -0.38
CA LEU A 265 10.63 18.30 0.02
C LEU A 265 10.51 19.35 -1.10
N VAL A 266 10.79 18.97 -2.34
CA VAL A 266 10.60 19.84 -3.53
C VAL A 266 9.13 20.28 -3.65
N PHE A 267 8.18 19.37 -3.46
CA PHE A 267 6.76 19.71 -3.48
C PHE A 267 6.43 20.77 -2.44
N PHE A 268 6.85 20.62 -1.19
CA PHE A 268 6.56 21.60 -0.14
C PHE A 268 7.19 22.95 -0.40
N VAL A 269 8.44 22.99 -0.89
CA VAL A 269 9.12 24.25 -1.25
C VAL A 269 8.41 24.94 -2.42
N PHE A 270 8.09 24.17 -3.46
CA PHE A 270 7.40 24.72 -4.63
C PHE A 270 5.98 25.16 -4.28
N TYR A 271 5.24 24.36 -3.56
CA TYR A 271 3.88 24.62 -3.14
C TYR A 271 3.80 25.82 -2.19
N GLY A 272 4.65 25.88 -1.17
CA GLY A 272 4.70 26.99 -0.23
C GLY A 272 5.20 28.30 -0.82
N GLY A 273 6.10 28.24 -1.84
CA GLY A 273 6.68 29.43 -2.47
C GLY A 273 5.82 30.03 -3.60
N ILE A 274 5.21 29.18 -4.44
CA ILE A 274 4.53 29.64 -5.67
C ILE A 274 3.04 29.88 -5.45
N ALA A 275 2.40 29.12 -4.60
CA ALA A 275 0.97 29.22 -4.47
C ALA A 275 0.47 30.54 -3.90
N PRO A 276 1.13 31.19 -2.93
CA PRO A 276 0.79 32.55 -2.52
C PRO A 276 0.90 33.55 -3.68
N ALA A 277 1.90 33.36 -4.57
CA ALA A 277 2.09 34.24 -5.74
C ALA A 277 0.98 34.08 -6.80
N LEU A 278 0.31 32.92 -6.83
CA LEU A 278 -0.81 32.65 -7.74
C LEU A 278 -2.18 33.05 -7.16
N GLY A 279 -2.22 33.63 -5.95
CA GLY A 279 -3.46 34.03 -5.28
C GLY A 279 -4.33 32.87 -4.83
N VAL A 280 -3.77 31.65 -4.74
CA VAL A 280 -4.46 30.50 -4.20
C VAL A 280 -4.42 30.61 -2.68
N SER A 281 -5.60 30.74 -2.04
CA SER A 281 -5.71 30.73 -0.58
C SER A 281 -5.24 29.37 -0.06
N MET A 282 -4.12 29.38 0.65
CA MET A 282 -3.49 28.15 1.13
C MET A 282 -3.56 28.00 2.62
N GLU A 283 -3.84 26.79 3.02
CA GLU A 283 -3.76 26.37 4.41
C GLU A 283 -2.30 26.12 4.86
N LEU A 284 -1.34 26.05 3.93
CA LEU A 284 0.06 25.80 4.25
C LEU A 284 0.88 27.09 4.26
N TYR A 285 1.07 27.65 5.43
CA TYR A 285 2.04 28.72 5.63
C TYR A 285 3.46 28.14 5.78
N VAL A 286 4.19 28.04 4.68
CA VAL A 286 5.66 28.04 4.77
C VAL A 286 6.08 29.51 4.90
N CYS A 287 5.57 30.16 5.95
CA CYS A 287 6.04 31.46 6.35
C CYS A 287 7.47 31.33 6.81
N HIS A 288 8.37 32.10 6.27
CA HIS A 288 9.67 32.52 6.75
C HIS A 288 10.94 32.17 5.98
N VAL A 289 10.88 31.57 4.81
CA VAL A 289 12.11 31.58 3.97
C VAL A 289 11.98 32.61 2.85
N ALA A 290 10.78 33.00 2.45
CA ALA A 290 10.56 33.93 1.33
C ALA A 290 10.41 35.41 1.73
N ASP A 291 10.18 35.74 3.01
CA ASP A 291 9.81 37.11 3.41
C ASP A 291 10.98 38.03 3.76
N ARG A 292 12.22 37.68 3.40
CA ARG A 292 13.33 38.63 3.50
C ARG A 292 13.40 39.67 2.38
N SER A 293 12.48 39.64 1.40
CA SER A 293 12.55 40.52 0.23
C SER A 293 11.34 41.40 -0.05
N SER A 294 10.28 41.37 0.74
CA SER A 294 9.14 42.30 0.55
C SER A 294 8.59 42.85 1.87
N PRO A 295 8.76 44.16 2.13
CA PRO A 295 8.35 44.79 3.39
C PRO A 295 6.85 45.07 3.52
N GLN A 296 5.99 44.53 2.66
CA GLN A 296 4.57 44.89 2.64
C GLN A 296 3.63 43.72 2.31
N LEU A 297 3.69 42.67 3.09
CA LEU A 297 2.53 41.78 3.18
C LEU A 297 1.85 42.02 4.53
N PRO A 298 0.51 42.24 4.55
CA PRO A 298 -0.20 42.43 5.80
C PRO A 298 0.01 41.23 6.69
N HIS A 299 0.28 41.53 7.95
CA HIS A 299 0.39 40.54 9.02
C HIS A 299 -0.55 39.38 8.77
N CYS A 300 -0.05 38.14 8.84
CA CYS A 300 -0.87 36.97 9.05
C CYS A 300 -1.55 37.12 10.42
N ALA A 301 -2.53 37.98 10.50
CA ALA A 301 -3.51 37.92 11.53
C ALA A 301 -4.22 36.60 11.33
N ALA A 302 -4.04 35.66 12.24
CA ALA A 302 -5.01 34.58 12.38
C ALA A 302 -6.38 35.24 12.27
N PRO A 303 -7.31 34.70 11.48
CA PRO A 303 -8.64 35.29 11.44
C PRO A 303 -9.12 35.30 12.88
N ALA A 304 -9.29 36.51 13.43
CA ALA A 304 -9.66 36.74 14.82
C ALA A 304 -10.98 36.06 15.20
N ASP A 305 -11.68 35.56 14.21
CA ASP A 305 -12.97 34.91 14.37
C ASP A 305 -12.90 33.47 14.92
N HIS A 306 -11.74 32.80 14.88
CA HIS A 306 -11.62 31.45 15.46
C HIS A 306 -11.16 31.42 16.93
N ALA A 307 -10.56 32.51 17.42
CA ALA A 307 -10.22 32.63 18.86
C ALA A 307 -11.46 32.95 19.73
N ALA A 308 -12.52 33.50 19.13
CA ALA A 308 -13.76 33.85 19.83
C ALA A 308 -14.65 32.63 20.17
N VAL A 309 -14.40 31.47 19.61
CA VAL A 309 -15.20 30.25 19.88
C VAL A 309 -14.71 29.49 21.13
N LEU A 310 -13.54 29.85 21.67
CA LEU A 310 -12.97 29.20 22.87
C LEU A 310 -13.07 30.01 24.17
N ALA A 311 -13.68 31.21 24.13
CA ALA A 311 -13.99 31.95 25.34
C ALA A 311 -15.40 31.56 25.83
N PRO A 312 -15.58 31.19 27.13
CA PRO A 312 -16.92 30.98 27.65
C PRO A 312 -17.71 32.29 27.58
N ALA A 313 -18.88 32.24 26.95
CA ALA A 313 -19.76 33.38 26.80
C ALA A 313 -20.08 33.94 28.19
N PRO A 314 -20.04 35.29 28.40
CA PRO A 314 -20.54 35.90 29.61
C PRO A 314 -22.05 35.65 29.69
N ALA A 315 -22.49 35.15 30.83
CA ALA A 315 -23.91 34.93 31.13
C ALA A 315 -24.65 36.28 31.12
N GLY A 316 -25.56 36.41 30.16
CA GLY A 316 -26.56 37.49 30.24
C GLY A 316 -26.64 38.38 29.00
N ALA A 317 -27.39 37.95 27.98
CA ALA A 317 -28.27 38.78 27.13
C ALA A 317 -29.05 37.88 26.18
N GLY A 318 -30.36 37.82 26.36
CA GLY A 318 -31.26 37.04 25.49
C GLY A 318 -31.41 37.67 24.11
N GLY A 319 -31.53 36.83 23.12
CA GLY A 319 -31.83 37.25 21.76
C GLY A 319 -31.28 36.30 20.70
N GLU A 320 -32.12 35.42 20.24
CA GLU A 320 -32.10 34.63 19.01
C GLU A 320 -30.74 34.22 18.36
N PRO A 321 -30.29 32.97 18.52
CA PRO A 321 -29.12 32.44 17.80
C PRO A 321 -29.45 31.59 16.57
N ALA A 322 -30.70 31.48 16.13
CA ALA A 322 -31.05 30.53 15.08
C ALA A 322 -30.91 31.05 13.62
N ALA A 323 -30.85 32.38 13.42
CA ALA A 323 -30.84 32.93 12.05
C ALA A 323 -29.44 33.23 11.48
N ARG A 324 -28.38 33.19 12.28
CA ARG A 324 -27.00 33.48 11.79
C ARG A 324 -26.16 32.28 11.39
N LEU A 325 -26.62 31.08 11.70
CA LEU A 325 -25.87 29.84 11.34
C LEU A 325 -26.09 29.37 9.90
N CYS A 326 -27.17 29.83 9.25
CA CYS A 326 -27.46 29.44 7.85
C CYS A 326 -26.79 30.30 6.78
N VAL A 327 -26.20 31.47 7.11
CA VAL A 327 -25.58 32.35 6.12
C VAL A 327 -24.07 32.13 5.99
N ALA A 328 -23.43 31.46 6.94
CA ALA A 328 -21.99 31.15 6.89
C ALA A 328 -21.65 29.84 6.13
N LEU A 329 -22.67 29.13 5.64
CA LEU A 329 -22.48 27.88 4.85
C LEU A 329 -22.71 28.06 3.34
N LEU A 330 -22.93 29.31 2.86
CA LEU A 330 -23.20 29.62 1.46
C LEU A 330 -22.40 30.83 0.92
N ALA A 331 -21.27 31.18 1.55
CA ALA A 331 -20.34 32.17 1.01
C ALA A 331 -18.96 31.57 0.80
#